data_895ddee4874aa2bf4ead4dd80f17b054
#
_entry.id   895ddee4874aa2bf4ead4dd80f17b054
#
_cell.length_a   1.000
_cell.length_b   1.000
_cell.length_c   1.000
_cell.angle_alpha   90.00
_cell.angle_beta   90.00
_cell.angle_gamma   90.00
#
_symmetry.space_group_name_H-M   'P 1'
#
loop_
_entity.id
_entity.type
_entity.pdbx_description
1 polymer ?
#
loop_
_entity_poly.entity_id
_entity_poly.type
_entity_poly.pdbx_seq_one_letter_code
_entity_poly.pdbx_strand_id
1 'polypeptide(L)'
;QATPYSHFTDKDPDWASKFHIWRMDWDEEAIKLYLDDELLNEIPLSSTRNGSIGKGTNPFTKPQYLLLNLAIGGINGGPIDEVALPMKYEIDYVRVYQKEKGIASGKVWRDTDGNVINAHGGGILFHEGKYYWFGEHRPASGFVTEKGINCYSSTDLYNWKSEGIALAVSEEEGHDIEKGCIMERPKVIYNAKTGKFVMWLHLELKGQGYGPARAAVAVSDSPAGPYRFIRSGRVNPGAYPLKM
;
A
#
# COMPACT_ATOMS: atom_id res chain seq x y z
N GLN A 1 -2.50 32.44 4.54
CA GLN A 1 -2.88 33.31 5.65
C GLN A 1 -1.63 33.56 6.48
N ALA A 2 -1.38 34.83 6.89
CA ALA A 2 -0.26 35.19 7.74
C ALA A 2 -0.74 35.32 9.18
N THR A 3 -0.01 34.73 10.12
CA THR A 3 -0.26 34.92 11.55
C THR A 3 0.63 36.07 12.03
N PRO A 4 0.05 37.15 12.58
CA PRO A 4 0.84 38.28 13.01
C PRO A 4 1.70 37.94 14.25
N TYR A 5 2.83 38.61 14.39
CA TYR A 5 3.76 38.39 15.52
C TYR A 5 3.09 38.64 16.88
N SER A 6 2.23 39.66 16.96
CA SER A 6 1.42 39.97 18.15
C SER A 6 0.58 38.81 18.66
N HIS A 7 0.15 37.88 17.76
CA HIS A 7 -0.58 36.68 18.16
C HIS A 7 0.18 35.85 19.23
N PHE A 8 1.48 35.88 19.18
CA PHE A 8 2.36 35.16 20.12
C PHE A 8 2.73 36.03 21.30
N THR A 9 3.17 37.28 21.04
CA THR A 9 3.66 38.18 22.08
C THR A 9 2.57 38.70 23.01
N ASP A 10 1.31 38.75 22.56
CA ASP A 10 0.17 39.12 23.43
C ASP A 10 -0.12 38.02 24.45
N LYS A 11 0.22 36.76 24.13
CA LYS A 11 0.09 35.62 25.04
C LYS A 11 1.32 35.47 25.97
N ASP A 12 2.50 35.79 25.46
CA ASP A 12 3.79 35.66 26.16
C ASP A 12 4.76 36.76 25.69
N PRO A 13 4.93 37.84 26.47
CA PRO A 13 5.82 38.94 26.09
C PRO A 13 7.28 38.52 25.84
N ASP A 14 7.72 37.43 26.48
CA ASP A 14 9.08 36.90 26.34
C ASP A 14 9.19 35.81 25.26
N TRP A 15 8.17 35.69 24.44
CA TRP A 15 8.07 34.61 23.43
C TRP A 15 9.32 34.53 22.55
N ALA A 16 9.80 35.68 22.00
CA ALA A 16 10.95 35.73 21.11
C ALA A 16 12.30 35.31 21.72
N SER A 17 12.38 35.23 23.04
CA SER A 17 13.59 34.82 23.78
C SER A 17 13.63 33.32 24.07
N LYS A 18 12.62 32.56 23.67
CA LYS A 18 12.47 31.14 23.94
C LYS A 18 12.72 30.31 22.70
N PHE A 19 13.05 29.02 22.89
CA PHE A 19 13.02 28.05 21.81
C PHE A 19 11.58 27.62 21.52
N HIS A 20 11.26 27.51 20.25
CA HIS A 20 9.95 27.13 19.77
C HIS A 20 10.02 25.93 18.83
N ILE A 21 9.00 25.08 18.84
CA ILE A 21 8.92 23.91 17.98
C ILE A 21 8.11 24.24 16.74
N TRP A 22 8.81 24.38 15.61
CA TRP A 22 8.18 24.44 14.30
C TRP A 22 7.96 23.04 13.77
N ARG A 23 6.72 22.67 13.49
CA ARG A 23 6.37 21.37 12.94
C ARG A 23 5.64 21.53 11.61
N MET A 24 5.99 20.70 10.66
CA MET A 24 5.29 20.53 9.39
C MET A 24 4.85 19.08 9.27
N ASP A 25 3.55 18.87 9.22
CA ASP A 25 2.97 17.58 8.84
C ASP A 25 2.65 17.65 7.35
N TRP A 26 3.20 16.73 6.59
CA TRP A 26 3.04 16.69 5.15
C TRP A 26 2.71 15.28 4.70
N ASP A 27 1.55 15.12 4.10
CA ASP A 27 1.06 13.88 3.51
C ASP A 27 0.61 14.09 2.06
N GLU A 28 -0.17 13.16 1.52
CA GLU A 28 -0.66 13.22 0.14
C GLU A 28 -1.82 14.22 -0.04
N GLU A 29 -2.46 14.64 1.04
CA GLU A 29 -3.65 15.49 1.03
C GLU A 29 -3.34 16.94 1.34
N ALA A 30 -2.46 17.20 2.32
CA ALA A 30 -2.22 18.54 2.84
C ALA A 30 -0.81 18.75 3.41
N ILE A 31 -0.42 20.00 3.51
CA ILE A 31 0.67 20.48 4.37
C ILE A 31 0.06 21.27 5.52
N LYS A 32 0.38 20.89 6.75
CA LYS A 32 -0.06 21.58 7.97
C LYS A 32 1.15 22.14 8.70
N LEU A 33 1.09 23.42 9.03
CA LEU A 33 2.16 24.12 9.72
C LEU A 33 1.73 24.43 11.16
N TYR A 34 2.55 24.04 12.09
CA TYR A 34 2.34 24.25 13.52
C TYR A 34 3.50 25.01 14.14
N LEU A 35 3.19 25.73 15.20
CA LEU A 35 4.15 26.34 16.10
C LEU A 35 3.70 26.05 17.53
N ASP A 36 4.55 25.39 18.32
CA ASP A 36 4.25 24.94 19.69
C ASP A 36 2.89 24.21 19.79
N ASP A 37 2.64 23.27 18.85
CA ASP A 37 1.41 22.50 18.68
C ASP A 37 0.16 23.31 18.25
N GLU A 38 0.25 24.61 18.12
CA GLU A 38 -0.83 25.42 17.54
C GLU A 38 -0.81 25.31 16.00
N LEU A 39 -1.93 24.89 15.40
CA LEU A 39 -2.08 24.85 13.94
C LEU A 39 -2.21 26.28 13.39
N LEU A 40 -1.19 26.75 12.66
CA LEU A 40 -1.19 28.07 12.06
C LEU A 40 -1.73 28.10 10.63
N ASN A 41 -1.48 27.06 9.87
CA ASN A 41 -1.90 27.03 8.47
C ASN A 41 -2.10 25.58 7.98
N GLU A 42 -3.10 25.41 7.10
CA GLU A 42 -3.34 24.15 6.39
C GLU A 42 -3.50 24.45 4.90
N ILE A 43 -2.73 23.74 4.07
CA ILE A 43 -2.66 23.95 2.62
C ILE A 43 -3.10 22.64 1.95
N PRO A 44 -4.32 22.52 1.41
CA PRO A 44 -4.75 21.36 0.66
C PRO A 44 -3.91 21.23 -0.62
N LEU A 45 -3.27 20.08 -0.83
CA LEU A 45 -2.42 19.85 -2.00
C LEU A 45 -3.19 19.77 -3.30
N SER A 46 -4.48 19.47 -3.26
CA SER A 46 -5.38 19.48 -4.42
C SER A 46 -5.44 20.83 -5.12
N SER A 47 -5.20 21.93 -4.38
CA SER A 47 -5.23 23.30 -4.89
C SER A 47 -3.84 23.87 -5.26
N THR A 48 -2.76 23.15 -4.93
CA THR A 48 -1.41 23.63 -5.19
C THR A 48 -0.94 23.24 -6.60
N ARG A 49 -0.50 24.24 -7.35
CA ARG A 49 0.05 24.05 -8.70
C ARG A 49 1.11 25.09 -9.01
N ASN A 50 2.18 24.67 -9.67
CA ASN A 50 3.12 25.60 -10.28
C ASN A 50 2.41 26.38 -11.41
N GLY A 51 2.82 27.64 -11.58
CA GLY A 51 2.39 28.46 -12.71
C GLY A 51 2.89 27.92 -14.06
N SER A 52 2.80 28.74 -15.10
CA SER A 52 3.16 28.38 -16.49
C SER A 52 4.57 27.84 -16.63
N ILE A 53 5.55 28.36 -15.89
CA ILE A 53 6.93 27.88 -15.87
C ILE A 53 7.03 26.44 -15.38
N GLY A 54 6.24 26.04 -14.39
CA GLY A 54 6.16 24.70 -13.85
C GLY A 54 5.16 23.79 -14.57
N LYS A 55 4.59 24.23 -15.69
CA LYS A 55 3.60 23.48 -16.50
C LYS A 55 2.39 22.98 -15.70
N GLY A 56 1.96 23.71 -14.68
CA GLY A 56 0.82 23.36 -13.84
C GLY A 56 1.00 22.10 -12.98
N THR A 57 2.22 21.64 -12.77
CA THR A 57 2.51 20.48 -11.91
C THR A 57 2.36 20.85 -10.43
N ASN A 58 2.01 19.88 -9.59
CA ASN A 58 2.06 20.06 -8.14
C ASN A 58 3.50 19.86 -7.64
N PRO A 59 4.15 20.91 -7.08
CA PRO A 59 5.53 20.78 -6.63
C PRO A 59 5.68 19.89 -5.39
N PHE A 60 4.64 19.81 -4.55
CA PHE A 60 4.68 19.10 -3.28
C PHE A 60 4.48 17.58 -3.40
N THR A 61 4.31 17.09 -4.62
CA THR A 61 4.36 15.64 -4.91
C THR A 61 5.75 15.17 -5.37
N LYS A 62 6.75 16.06 -5.31
CA LYS A 62 8.13 15.79 -5.71
C LYS A 62 9.04 15.80 -4.49
N PRO A 63 10.20 15.11 -4.56
CA PRO A 63 11.21 15.20 -3.52
C PRO A 63 11.60 16.65 -3.26
N GLN A 64 11.71 17.00 -1.99
CA GLN A 64 12.12 18.31 -1.51
C GLN A 64 13.34 18.18 -0.60
N TYR A 65 14.01 19.27 -0.35
CA TYR A 65 15.08 19.35 0.65
C TYR A 65 14.75 20.41 1.70
N LEU A 66 15.26 20.23 2.90
CA LEU A 66 15.10 21.19 3.97
C LEU A 66 16.17 22.27 3.83
N LEU A 67 15.75 23.53 3.87
CA LEU A 67 16.63 24.69 3.91
C LEU A 67 16.39 25.45 5.21
N LEU A 68 17.44 25.59 6.01
CA LEU A 68 17.43 26.42 7.21
C LEU A 68 18.14 27.75 6.85
N ASN A 69 17.44 28.84 6.94
CA ASN A 69 17.91 30.15 6.51
C ASN A 69 17.55 31.24 7.51
N LEU A 70 18.49 32.12 7.82
CA LEU A 70 18.24 33.38 8.51
C LEU A 70 18.37 34.51 7.49
N ALA A 71 17.25 35.02 7.02
CA ALA A 71 17.21 36.19 6.15
C ALA A 71 16.93 37.45 6.97
N ILE A 72 17.68 38.50 6.71
CA ILE A 72 17.50 39.80 7.36
C ILE A 72 17.22 40.88 6.30
N GLY A 73 16.39 41.85 6.65
CA GLY A 73 16.01 42.95 5.74
C GLY A 73 15.08 42.53 4.61
N GLY A 74 15.08 43.27 3.53
CA GLY A 74 14.22 43.03 2.35
C GLY A 74 12.77 43.50 2.52
N ILE A 75 11.90 43.07 1.56
CA ILE A 75 10.50 43.55 1.47
C ILE A 75 9.69 43.20 2.74
N ASN A 76 9.93 42.04 3.31
CA ASN A 76 9.19 41.55 4.48
C ASN A 76 9.91 41.83 5.82
N GLY A 77 11.23 42.03 5.80
CA GLY A 77 12.03 42.23 7.00
C GLY A 77 12.26 43.72 7.34
N GLY A 78 11.92 44.64 6.42
CA GLY A 78 12.13 46.07 6.61
C GLY A 78 13.60 46.47 6.56
N PRO A 79 13.94 47.70 7.03
CA PRO A 79 15.31 48.15 7.11
C PRO A 79 16.12 47.35 8.14
N ILE A 80 17.41 47.17 7.85
CA ILE A 80 18.32 46.44 8.75
C ILE A 80 18.77 47.42 9.85
N ASP A 81 18.62 47.01 11.10
CA ASP A 81 19.21 47.69 12.23
C ASP A 81 20.63 47.17 12.44
N GLU A 82 21.62 47.97 12.04
CA GLU A 82 23.03 47.58 12.13
C GLU A 82 23.51 47.48 13.60
N VAL A 83 22.84 48.14 14.55
CA VAL A 83 23.18 48.08 15.99
C VAL A 83 22.79 46.72 16.58
N ALA A 84 21.82 46.01 15.97
CA ALA A 84 21.40 44.67 16.40
C ALA A 84 22.36 43.56 15.94
N LEU A 85 23.40 43.88 15.17
CA LEU A 85 24.37 42.89 14.68
C LEU A 85 25.57 42.72 15.63
N PRO A 86 26.14 41.51 15.76
CA PRO A 86 25.75 40.24 15.09
C PRO A 86 24.53 39.58 15.70
N MET A 87 23.64 39.07 14.84
CA MET A 87 22.49 38.25 15.25
C MET A 87 22.83 36.75 15.17
N LYS A 88 22.22 35.96 16.04
CA LYS A 88 22.32 34.49 16.02
C LYS A 88 20.99 33.89 15.69
N TYR A 89 21.00 32.84 14.87
CA TYR A 89 19.91 31.93 14.67
C TYR A 89 20.29 30.57 15.22
N GLU A 90 19.77 30.24 16.37
CA GLU A 90 20.14 29.03 17.10
C GLU A 90 19.11 27.94 16.81
N ILE A 91 19.59 26.76 16.41
CA ILE A 91 18.77 25.58 16.10
C ILE A 91 19.23 24.46 17.02
N ASP A 92 18.36 24.03 17.92
CA ASP A 92 18.66 22.94 18.85
C ASP A 92 18.68 21.60 18.12
N TYR A 93 17.61 21.30 17.36
CA TYR A 93 17.56 20.08 16.58
C TYR A 93 16.68 20.23 15.33
N VAL A 94 16.91 19.30 14.39
CA VAL A 94 16.01 19.02 13.27
C VAL A 94 15.69 17.53 13.28
N ARG A 95 14.42 17.19 13.28
CA ARG A 95 13.94 15.80 13.24
C ARG A 95 13.01 15.62 12.07
N VAL A 96 13.24 14.56 11.28
CA VAL A 96 12.38 14.15 10.18
C VAL A 96 11.76 12.82 10.56
N TYR A 97 10.44 12.77 10.54
CA TYR A 97 9.67 11.55 10.78
C TYR A 97 9.04 11.12 9.47
N GLN A 98 9.05 9.85 9.21
CA GLN A 98 8.34 9.27 8.08
C GLN A 98 7.36 8.24 8.61
N LYS A 99 6.13 8.23 8.05
CA LYS A 99 5.18 7.16 8.35
C LYS A 99 5.82 5.84 7.94
N GLU A 100 5.95 4.93 8.90
CA GLU A 100 6.47 3.60 8.59
C GLU A 100 5.60 2.94 7.54
N LYS A 101 6.21 2.60 6.40
CA LYS A 101 5.62 1.67 5.43
C LYS A 101 5.86 0.29 6.00
N GLY A 102 4.92 -0.24 6.74
CA GLY A 102 5.03 -1.52 7.39
C GLY A 102 3.71 -2.28 7.44
N ILE A 103 3.82 -3.61 7.47
CA ILE A 103 2.68 -4.48 7.71
C ILE A 103 2.25 -4.29 9.15
N ALA A 104 1.05 -3.78 9.37
CA ALA A 104 0.47 -3.64 10.71
C ALA A 104 0.04 -5.02 11.23
N SER A 105 0.97 -5.74 11.88
CA SER A 105 0.70 -7.06 12.46
C SER A 105 -0.52 -7.04 13.38
N GLY A 106 -1.38 -8.06 13.23
CA GLY A 106 -2.59 -8.23 14.04
C GLY A 106 -3.76 -7.33 13.68
N LYS A 107 -3.63 -6.48 12.65
CA LYS A 107 -4.73 -5.68 12.12
C LYS A 107 -5.30 -6.29 10.85
N VAL A 108 -6.58 -6.00 10.59
CA VAL A 108 -7.24 -6.38 9.34
C VAL A 108 -6.56 -5.65 8.19
N TRP A 109 -6.08 -6.41 7.21
CA TRP A 109 -5.41 -5.87 6.03
C TRP A 109 -6.45 -5.53 4.95
N ARG A 110 -6.35 -4.33 4.40
CA ARG A 110 -7.29 -3.83 3.39
C ARG A 110 -6.56 -3.53 2.09
N ASP A 111 -7.29 -3.70 0.99
CA ASP A 111 -6.83 -3.28 -0.33
C ASP A 111 -6.91 -1.75 -0.52
N THR A 112 -6.46 -1.26 -1.67
CA THR A 112 -6.46 0.17 -1.99
C THR A 112 -7.85 0.79 -2.06
N ASP A 113 -8.89 -0.02 -2.21
CA ASP A 113 -10.29 0.41 -2.24
C ASP A 113 -10.95 0.32 -0.86
N GLY A 114 -10.19 -0.08 0.18
CA GLY A 114 -10.65 -0.19 1.57
C GLY A 114 -11.34 -1.51 1.91
N ASN A 115 -11.44 -2.48 0.97
CA ASN A 115 -12.02 -3.78 1.23
C ASN A 115 -11.05 -4.69 1.96
N VAL A 116 -11.57 -5.62 2.76
CA VAL A 116 -10.74 -6.62 3.43
C VAL A 116 -10.12 -7.55 2.40
N ILE A 117 -8.79 -7.73 2.47
CA ILE A 117 -8.08 -8.68 1.62
C ILE A 117 -8.51 -10.10 2.01
N ASN A 118 -8.98 -10.86 1.02
CA ASN A 118 -9.38 -12.25 1.16
C ASN A 118 -8.50 -13.13 0.24
N ALA A 119 -7.35 -13.56 0.77
CA ALA A 119 -6.33 -14.30 0.03
C ALA A 119 -5.67 -15.36 0.92
N HIS A 120 -6.48 -16.28 1.46
CA HIS A 120 -5.99 -17.32 2.37
C HIS A 120 -4.99 -18.25 1.68
N GLY A 121 -3.99 -18.73 2.44
CA GLY A 121 -3.00 -19.72 1.98
C GLY A 121 -2.14 -19.26 0.80
N GLY A 122 -1.99 -17.98 0.62
CA GLY A 122 -1.52 -17.35 -0.60
C GLY A 122 -0.10 -17.65 -1.05
N GLY A 123 0.18 -17.29 -2.30
CA GLY A 123 1.49 -17.26 -2.92
C GLY A 123 1.70 -15.97 -3.68
N ILE A 124 2.94 -15.51 -3.73
CA ILE A 124 3.31 -14.27 -4.42
C ILE A 124 4.19 -14.61 -5.64
N LEU A 125 3.85 -14.01 -6.78
CA LEU A 125 4.66 -13.96 -7.98
C LEU A 125 5.21 -12.54 -8.13
N PHE A 126 6.50 -12.39 -8.41
CA PHE A 126 7.06 -11.14 -8.91
C PHE A 126 7.25 -11.23 -10.42
N HIS A 127 6.68 -10.29 -11.17
CA HIS A 127 6.81 -10.25 -12.63
C HIS A 127 6.75 -8.80 -13.12
N GLU A 128 7.73 -8.41 -13.94
CA GLU A 128 7.83 -7.09 -14.57
C GLU A 128 7.62 -5.91 -13.60
N GLY A 129 8.30 -5.94 -12.45
CA GLY A 129 8.26 -4.86 -11.47
C GLY A 129 7.04 -4.83 -10.57
N LYS A 130 6.13 -5.81 -10.69
CA LYS A 130 4.95 -5.95 -9.84
C LYS A 130 4.93 -7.28 -9.10
N TYR A 131 4.36 -7.25 -7.90
CA TYR A 131 4.02 -8.43 -7.12
C TYR A 131 2.56 -8.77 -7.36
N TYR A 132 2.26 -10.05 -7.51
CA TYR A 132 0.91 -10.59 -7.64
C TYR A 132 0.69 -11.61 -6.53
N TRP A 133 -0.28 -11.33 -5.66
CA TRP A 133 -0.62 -12.20 -4.54
C TRP A 133 -1.89 -12.96 -4.87
N PHE A 134 -1.79 -14.28 -4.91
CA PHE A 134 -2.91 -15.20 -5.14
C PHE A 134 -3.28 -15.86 -3.83
N GLY A 135 -4.57 -15.97 -3.56
CA GLY A 135 -5.08 -16.69 -2.41
C GLY A 135 -6.53 -17.10 -2.60
N GLU A 136 -6.95 -18.14 -1.90
CA GLU A 136 -8.33 -18.57 -1.98
C GLU A 136 -9.29 -17.55 -1.39
N HIS A 137 -10.44 -17.38 -2.05
CA HIS A 137 -11.55 -16.60 -1.52
C HIS A 137 -12.34 -17.50 -0.55
N ARG A 138 -12.19 -17.23 0.75
CA ARG A 138 -12.93 -17.94 1.79
C ARG A 138 -14.15 -17.16 2.23
N PRO A 139 -15.29 -17.83 2.50
CA PRO A 139 -16.43 -17.21 3.18
C PRO A 139 -16.06 -16.87 4.63
N ALA A 140 -16.92 -16.11 5.30
CA ALA A 140 -16.72 -15.74 6.71
C ALA A 140 -16.68 -16.97 7.65
N SER A 141 -17.27 -18.09 7.24
CA SER A 141 -17.24 -19.36 7.97
C SER A 141 -17.01 -20.53 7.00
N GLY A 142 -16.16 -21.48 7.42
CA GLY A 142 -15.91 -22.72 6.68
C GLY A 142 -14.63 -22.73 5.83
N PHE A 143 -14.42 -23.85 5.16
CA PHE A 143 -13.20 -24.14 4.38
C PHE A 143 -13.46 -24.23 2.88
N VAL A 144 -14.71 -24.16 2.47
CA VAL A 144 -15.10 -24.31 1.06
C VAL A 144 -14.79 -23.03 0.31
N THR A 145 -14.16 -23.16 -0.85
CA THR A 145 -13.88 -22.03 -1.72
C THR A 145 -15.18 -21.47 -2.30
N GLU A 146 -15.46 -20.20 -2.02
CA GLU A 146 -16.73 -19.60 -2.40
C GLU A 146 -16.75 -19.14 -3.86
N LYS A 147 -15.72 -18.39 -4.28
CA LYS A 147 -15.66 -17.77 -5.61
C LYS A 147 -14.50 -18.25 -6.46
N GLY A 148 -13.42 -18.71 -5.82
CA GLY A 148 -12.21 -19.13 -6.51
C GLY A 148 -10.94 -18.60 -5.86
N ILE A 149 -9.94 -18.34 -6.68
CA ILE A 149 -8.66 -17.75 -6.28
C ILE A 149 -8.68 -16.25 -6.60
N ASN A 150 -8.54 -15.42 -5.58
CA ASN A 150 -8.34 -13.98 -5.74
C ASN A 150 -6.91 -13.65 -6.20
N CYS A 151 -6.77 -12.54 -6.92
CA CYS A 151 -5.50 -11.92 -7.22
C CYS A 151 -5.49 -10.47 -6.74
N TYR A 152 -4.38 -10.08 -6.13
CA TYR A 152 -4.07 -8.70 -5.78
C TYR A 152 -2.71 -8.34 -6.37
N SER A 153 -2.51 -7.08 -6.77
CA SER A 153 -1.23 -6.59 -7.27
C SER A 153 -0.66 -5.47 -6.40
N SER A 154 0.66 -5.39 -6.33
CA SER A 154 1.37 -4.35 -5.58
C SER A 154 2.72 -4.05 -6.21
N THR A 155 3.22 -2.83 -6.02
CA THR A 155 4.61 -2.44 -6.37
C THR A 155 5.51 -2.34 -5.14
N ASP A 156 4.94 -2.41 -3.92
CA ASP A 156 5.65 -2.14 -2.66
C ASP A 156 5.39 -3.17 -1.55
N LEU A 157 4.57 -4.20 -1.80
CA LEU A 157 4.15 -5.23 -0.85
C LEU A 157 3.26 -4.72 0.33
N TYR A 158 2.90 -3.45 0.35
CA TYR A 158 2.07 -2.85 1.39
C TYR A 158 0.69 -2.47 0.86
N ASN A 159 0.66 -1.80 -0.29
CA ASN A 159 -0.56 -1.34 -0.94
C ASN A 159 -0.96 -2.36 -2.00
N TRP A 160 -2.03 -3.08 -1.75
CA TRP A 160 -2.52 -4.14 -2.62
C TRP A 160 -3.79 -3.69 -3.33
N LYS A 161 -3.78 -3.67 -4.64
CA LYS A 161 -4.95 -3.43 -5.48
C LYS A 161 -5.61 -4.74 -5.81
N SER A 162 -6.93 -4.85 -5.65
CA SER A 162 -7.68 -6.03 -6.10
C SER A 162 -7.68 -6.11 -7.62
N GLU A 163 -7.29 -7.26 -8.16
CA GLU A 163 -7.39 -7.59 -9.60
C GLU A 163 -8.59 -8.53 -9.85
N GLY A 164 -9.34 -8.89 -8.80
CA GLY A 164 -10.50 -9.76 -8.88
C GLY A 164 -10.18 -11.24 -8.78
N ILE A 165 -11.07 -12.07 -9.34
CA ILE A 165 -10.94 -13.54 -9.31
C ILE A 165 -10.02 -13.99 -10.46
N ALA A 166 -8.86 -14.53 -10.12
CA ALA A 166 -7.90 -15.05 -11.09
C ALA A 166 -8.32 -16.41 -11.67
N LEU A 167 -8.86 -17.31 -10.82
CA LEU A 167 -9.42 -18.60 -11.22
C LEU A 167 -10.76 -18.77 -10.52
N ALA A 168 -11.85 -18.74 -11.26
CA ALA A 168 -13.19 -18.95 -10.72
C ALA A 168 -13.49 -20.43 -10.50
N VAL A 169 -14.36 -20.74 -9.52
CA VAL A 169 -15.01 -22.04 -9.44
C VAL A 169 -15.89 -22.26 -10.68
N SER A 170 -16.11 -23.53 -11.03
CA SER A 170 -17.03 -23.90 -12.10
C SER A 170 -18.46 -24.05 -11.55
N GLU A 171 -19.44 -23.58 -12.29
CA GLU A 171 -20.86 -23.85 -12.00
C GLU A 171 -21.34 -25.18 -12.63
N GLU A 172 -20.47 -25.85 -13.40
CA GLU A 172 -20.77 -27.15 -14.03
C GLU A 172 -20.66 -28.26 -12.98
N GLU A 173 -21.75 -29.02 -12.81
CA GLU A 173 -21.82 -30.18 -11.90
C GLU A 173 -20.85 -31.28 -12.35
N GLY A 174 -20.10 -31.85 -11.41
CA GLY A 174 -19.09 -32.87 -11.66
C GLY A 174 -17.76 -32.35 -12.19
N HIS A 175 -17.63 -31.05 -12.40
CA HIS A 175 -16.34 -30.45 -12.74
C HIS A 175 -15.38 -30.48 -11.53
N ASP A 176 -14.11 -30.79 -11.75
CA ASP A 176 -13.11 -30.89 -10.65
C ASP A 176 -13.09 -29.66 -9.72
N ILE A 177 -13.24 -28.44 -10.28
CA ILE A 177 -13.33 -27.20 -9.52
C ILE A 177 -14.75 -26.66 -9.42
N GLU A 178 -15.77 -27.55 -9.36
CA GLU A 178 -17.15 -27.09 -9.17
C GLU A 178 -17.32 -26.35 -7.84
N LYS A 179 -18.29 -25.45 -7.78
CA LYS A 179 -18.65 -24.72 -6.58
C LYS A 179 -18.92 -25.68 -5.41
N GLY A 180 -18.20 -25.45 -4.32
CA GLY A 180 -18.20 -26.36 -3.17
C GLY A 180 -16.93 -27.22 -3.07
N CYS A 181 -16.00 -27.12 -4.03
CA CYS A 181 -14.65 -27.67 -3.91
C CYS A 181 -13.81 -26.89 -2.90
N ILE A 182 -12.61 -27.37 -2.59
CA ILE A 182 -11.63 -26.67 -1.75
C ILE A 182 -10.39 -26.44 -2.60
N MET A 183 -10.10 -25.19 -2.93
CA MET A 183 -8.89 -24.76 -3.64
C MET A 183 -7.96 -24.05 -2.67
N GLU A 184 -6.78 -24.60 -2.43
CA GLU A 184 -5.83 -24.07 -1.45
C GLU A 184 -4.43 -23.86 -2.02
N ARG A 185 -3.71 -22.92 -1.37
CA ARG A 185 -2.27 -22.72 -1.55
C ARG A 185 -1.84 -22.48 -3.00
N PRO A 186 -2.51 -21.57 -3.74
CA PRO A 186 -2.14 -21.30 -5.12
C PRO A 186 -0.70 -20.81 -5.22
N LYS A 187 0.05 -21.33 -6.20
CA LYS A 187 1.37 -20.89 -6.58
C LYS A 187 1.40 -20.65 -8.08
N VAL A 188 1.86 -19.49 -8.47
CA VAL A 188 1.96 -19.12 -9.89
C VAL A 188 3.43 -18.97 -10.27
N ILE A 189 3.79 -19.53 -11.41
CA ILE A 189 5.09 -19.36 -12.05
C ILE A 189 4.90 -18.88 -13.49
N TYR A 190 5.82 -18.04 -13.95
CA TYR A 190 5.90 -17.69 -15.36
C TYR A 190 6.77 -18.70 -16.11
N ASN A 191 6.23 -19.27 -17.18
CA ASN A 191 6.94 -20.18 -18.06
C ASN A 191 7.44 -19.40 -19.28
N ALA A 192 8.69 -18.98 -19.25
CA ALA A 192 9.30 -18.19 -20.32
C ALA A 192 9.32 -18.90 -21.69
N LYS A 193 9.33 -20.26 -21.71
CA LYS A 193 9.30 -21.03 -22.95
C LYS A 193 7.96 -20.93 -23.69
N THR A 194 6.87 -20.84 -22.95
CA THR A 194 5.50 -20.80 -23.52
C THR A 194 4.85 -19.42 -23.41
N GLY A 195 5.47 -18.47 -22.70
CA GLY A 195 4.89 -17.17 -22.42
C GLY A 195 3.66 -17.22 -21.51
N LYS A 196 3.43 -18.35 -20.81
CA LYS A 196 2.21 -18.56 -20.00
C LYS A 196 2.52 -18.44 -18.51
N PHE A 197 1.54 -17.95 -17.77
CA PHE A 197 1.48 -18.06 -16.31
C PHE A 197 0.79 -19.39 -15.96
N VAL A 198 1.43 -20.17 -15.11
CA VAL A 198 0.96 -21.49 -14.71
C VAL A 198 0.68 -21.47 -13.22
N MET A 199 -0.57 -21.67 -12.85
CA MET A 199 -1.01 -21.79 -11.45
C MET A 199 -1.10 -23.25 -11.05
N TRP A 200 -0.46 -23.60 -9.94
CA TRP A 200 -0.60 -24.86 -9.24
C TRP A 200 -1.31 -24.62 -7.93
N LEU A 201 -2.22 -25.51 -7.56
CA LEU A 201 -2.93 -25.42 -6.30
C LEU A 201 -3.31 -26.81 -5.77
N HIS A 202 -3.53 -26.90 -4.47
CA HIS A 202 -4.15 -28.04 -3.84
C HIS A 202 -5.65 -28.02 -4.07
N LEU A 203 -6.21 -29.15 -4.44
CA LEU A 203 -7.64 -29.27 -4.74
C LEU A 203 -8.25 -30.47 -4.03
N GLU A 204 -9.34 -30.22 -3.33
CA GLU A 204 -10.24 -31.25 -2.83
C GLU A 204 -11.60 -31.15 -3.54
N LEU A 205 -12.12 -32.28 -3.95
CA LEU A 205 -13.38 -32.34 -4.67
C LEU A 205 -14.56 -32.08 -3.72
N LYS A 206 -15.62 -31.49 -4.26
CA LYS A 206 -16.84 -31.18 -3.52
C LYS A 206 -17.35 -32.39 -2.73
N GLY A 207 -17.62 -32.16 -1.44
CA GLY A 207 -18.19 -33.16 -0.54
C GLY A 207 -17.27 -34.33 -0.14
N GLN A 208 -16.00 -34.34 -0.59
CA GLN A 208 -15.09 -35.46 -0.33
C GLN A 208 -14.03 -35.15 0.77
N GLY A 209 -14.14 -34.00 1.43
CA GLY A 209 -13.17 -33.57 2.46
C GLY A 209 -11.77 -33.55 1.90
N TYR A 210 -10.76 -33.90 2.73
CA TYR A 210 -9.34 -33.92 2.35
C TYR A 210 -8.86 -35.31 1.85
N GLY A 211 -9.77 -36.15 1.33
CA GLY A 211 -9.44 -37.48 0.82
C GLY A 211 -8.79 -37.49 -0.56
N PRO A 212 -9.29 -36.75 -1.55
CA PRO A 212 -8.76 -36.72 -2.92
C PRO A 212 -7.29 -36.26 -3.00
N ALA A 213 -6.88 -35.27 -2.22
CA ALA A 213 -5.51 -34.71 -2.16
C ALA A 213 -4.90 -34.49 -3.55
N ARG A 214 -5.61 -33.74 -4.39
CA ARG A 214 -5.22 -33.52 -5.80
C ARG A 214 -4.36 -32.28 -5.96
N ALA A 215 -3.47 -32.29 -6.91
CA ALA A 215 -2.85 -31.09 -7.46
C ALA A 215 -3.64 -30.67 -8.69
N ALA A 216 -4.00 -29.39 -8.78
CA ALA A 216 -4.67 -28.82 -9.93
C ALA A 216 -3.75 -27.85 -10.67
N VAL A 217 -3.96 -27.73 -11.97
CA VAL A 217 -3.19 -26.84 -12.86
C VAL A 217 -4.15 -25.97 -13.65
N ALA A 218 -3.85 -24.66 -13.68
CA ALA A 218 -4.52 -23.70 -14.53
C ALA A 218 -3.48 -22.80 -15.23
N VAL A 219 -3.84 -22.21 -16.37
CA VAL A 219 -2.94 -21.37 -17.17
C VAL A 219 -3.62 -20.06 -17.58
N SER A 220 -2.81 -19.00 -17.72
CA SER A 220 -3.25 -17.71 -18.23
C SER A 220 -2.19 -17.07 -19.12
N ASP A 221 -2.62 -16.14 -19.98
CA ASP A 221 -1.74 -15.24 -20.74
C ASP A 221 -1.37 -13.98 -19.96
N SER A 222 -2.08 -13.70 -18.88
CA SER A 222 -1.88 -12.55 -17.99
C SER A 222 -1.50 -12.99 -16.57
N PRO A 223 -0.59 -12.27 -15.87
CA PRO A 223 -0.26 -12.60 -14.50
C PRO A 223 -1.49 -12.60 -13.57
N ALA A 224 -2.39 -11.63 -13.73
CA ALA A 224 -3.58 -11.51 -12.88
C ALA A 224 -4.73 -12.48 -13.27
N GLY A 225 -4.62 -13.17 -14.39
CA GLY A 225 -5.69 -14.01 -14.93
C GLY A 225 -6.49 -13.33 -16.05
N PRO A 226 -7.67 -13.85 -16.45
CA PRO A 226 -8.27 -15.07 -15.90
C PRO A 226 -7.48 -16.33 -16.24
N TYR A 227 -7.40 -17.24 -15.27
CA TYR A 227 -6.79 -18.55 -15.48
C TYR A 227 -7.83 -19.54 -15.97
N ARG A 228 -7.44 -20.37 -16.92
CA ARG A 228 -8.24 -21.49 -17.42
C ARG A 228 -7.75 -22.77 -16.77
N PHE A 229 -8.63 -23.46 -16.08
CA PHE A 229 -8.38 -24.79 -15.52
C PHE A 229 -7.99 -25.77 -16.61
N ILE A 230 -6.98 -26.61 -16.38
CA ILE A 230 -6.50 -27.62 -17.33
C ILE A 230 -6.91 -29.01 -16.87
N ARG A 231 -6.49 -29.37 -15.64
CA ARG A 231 -6.77 -30.69 -15.06
C ARG A 231 -6.38 -30.71 -13.59
N SER A 232 -6.86 -31.76 -12.91
CA SER A 232 -6.31 -32.12 -11.60
C SER A 232 -6.02 -33.61 -11.51
N GLY A 233 -5.24 -34.00 -10.53
CA GLY A 233 -4.95 -35.41 -10.27
C GLY A 233 -4.11 -35.55 -9.01
N ARG A 234 -4.17 -36.75 -8.43
CA ARG A 234 -3.30 -37.08 -7.30
C ARG A 234 -1.86 -37.24 -7.80
N VAL A 235 -0.94 -36.60 -7.11
CA VAL A 235 0.49 -36.71 -7.41
C VAL A 235 1.00 -38.05 -6.88
N ASN A 236 1.70 -38.82 -7.75
CA ASN A 236 2.26 -40.13 -7.43
C ASN A 236 1.26 -41.10 -6.76
N PRO A 237 0.14 -41.43 -7.43
CA PRO A 237 -0.85 -42.35 -6.88
C PRO A 237 -0.18 -43.70 -6.59
N GLY A 238 -0.42 -44.23 -5.39
CA GLY A 238 0.18 -45.50 -4.93
C GLY A 238 1.54 -45.34 -4.21
N ALA A 239 2.24 -44.21 -4.37
CA ALA A 239 3.48 -43.97 -3.64
C ALA A 239 3.26 -43.41 -2.21
N TYR A 240 2.13 -42.74 -2.00
CA TYR A 240 1.78 -42.15 -0.71
C TYR A 240 0.38 -42.62 -0.28
N PRO A 241 0.18 -42.95 0.99
CA PRO A 241 -1.14 -43.37 1.48
C PRO A 241 -2.17 -42.24 1.35
N LEU A 242 -3.44 -42.62 1.18
CA LEU A 242 -4.55 -41.67 1.13
C LEU A 242 -4.89 -41.03 2.49
N LYS A 243 -4.35 -41.59 3.56
CA LYS A 243 -4.52 -41.08 4.92
C LYS A 243 -3.16 -40.90 5.55
N MET A 244 -2.89 -39.75 6.03
CA MET A 244 -1.97 -39.50 7.13
C MET A 244 -2.78 -39.28 8.39
#